data_826608b67542c06b4405e29f19c18f7d
#
_entry.id   826608b67542c06b4405e29f19c18f7d
#
_cell.length_a   1.000
_cell.length_b   1.000
_cell.length_c   1.000
_cell.angle_alpha   90.00
_cell.angle_beta   90.00
_cell.angle_gamma   90.00
#
_symmetry.space_group_name_H-M   'P 1'
#
loop_
_entity.id
_entity.type
_entity.pdbx_description
1 polymer ?
#
loop_
_entity_poly.entity_id
_entity_poly.type
_entity_poly.pdbx_seq_one_letter_code
_entity_poly.pdbx_strand_id
1 'polypeptide(L)'
;MAQTWLVTGAAGFIGCNLSAHLLERGASVVGFDNFMTGKHENIDRLLAGYPEGFSFIKGDILNPNEICEAAAGCENAVHLAAQVSVQRSVDDMVETNAINVDGFLNTYDAALKAGAKRFIYASSCAVYGDNPDLPLRENSATGPLSPYAVSKLTNELYADVLARLHPQMTATGLRFFNIYGPWQDHNGGYAAVIPKWIASLMRGERPTIFGDGSASRDFCFVDDLCSVVTAAARREGGPDHAVYNVASGSHVSILELCEEIAREVTRSGINIPFDGPLFQPHRDGDILHSYADIAAIRKTFAYSPEFGLSDGLRAIIGRQWGRA
;
A
#
# COMPACT_ATOMS: atom_id res chain seq x y z
N MET A 1 7.74 -27.43 2.28
CA MET A 1 7.91 -26.62 3.51
C MET A 1 7.14 -25.32 3.32
N ALA A 2 6.59 -24.76 4.39
CA ALA A 2 5.95 -23.44 4.33
C ALA A 2 7.02 -22.39 3.94
N GLN A 3 6.70 -21.49 3.02
CA GLN A 3 7.62 -20.40 2.64
C GLN A 3 7.73 -19.38 3.76
N THR A 4 8.94 -18.93 4.06
CA THR A 4 9.18 -17.88 5.05
C THR A 4 9.31 -16.52 4.38
N TRP A 5 8.58 -15.54 4.92
CA TRP A 5 8.48 -14.18 4.36
C TRP A 5 8.98 -13.14 5.36
N LEU A 6 9.81 -12.23 4.89
CA LEU A 6 10.04 -10.96 5.57
C LEU A 6 9.02 -9.95 5.10
N VAL A 7 8.34 -9.27 6.02
CA VAL A 7 7.46 -8.13 5.72
C VAL A 7 7.92 -6.93 6.52
N THR A 8 8.57 -5.96 5.86
CA THR A 8 8.90 -4.67 6.51
C THR A 8 7.70 -3.73 6.47
N GLY A 9 7.53 -2.87 7.47
CA GLY A 9 6.31 -2.09 7.63
C GLY A 9 5.12 -2.92 8.12
N ALA A 10 5.39 -4.02 8.84
CA ALA A 10 4.39 -5.00 9.26
C ALA A 10 3.32 -4.43 10.22
N ALA A 11 3.66 -3.41 11.00
CA ALA A 11 2.73 -2.73 11.90
C ALA A 11 1.83 -1.70 11.18
N GLY A 12 2.14 -1.38 9.92
CA GLY A 12 1.34 -0.50 9.06
C GLY A 12 0.09 -1.19 8.51
N PHE A 13 -0.77 -0.40 7.87
CA PHE A 13 -2.03 -0.86 7.27
C PHE A 13 -1.83 -2.01 6.26
N ILE A 14 -1.01 -1.81 5.24
CA ILE A 14 -0.81 -2.82 4.20
C ILE A 14 -0.04 -4.02 4.77
N GLY A 15 1.02 -3.78 5.55
CA GLY A 15 1.86 -4.83 6.12
C GLY A 15 1.10 -5.79 7.03
N CYS A 16 0.19 -5.27 7.85
CA CYS A 16 -0.65 -6.09 8.74
C CYS A 16 -1.64 -6.96 7.94
N ASN A 17 -2.34 -6.38 6.95
CA ASN A 17 -3.26 -7.14 6.09
C ASN A 17 -2.52 -8.21 5.27
N LEU A 18 -1.36 -7.86 4.68
CA LEU A 18 -0.54 -8.81 3.93
C LEU A 18 -0.03 -9.94 4.82
N SER A 19 0.45 -9.63 6.02
CA SER A 19 0.91 -10.65 6.97
C SER A 19 -0.22 -11.63 7.31
N ALA A 20 -1.42 -11.14 7.64
CA ALA A 20 -2.58 -11.99 7.90
C ALA A 20 -2.92 -12.86 6.68
N HIS A 21 -2.96 -12.28 5.48
CA HIS A 21 -3.26 -12.99 4.23
C HIS A 21 -2.26 -14.13 3.94
N LEU A 22 -0.96 -13.91 4.19
CA LEU A 22 0.08 -14.93 4.02
C LEU A 22 -0.06 -16.05 5.05
N LEU A 23 -0.28 -15.70 6.32
CA LEU A 23 -0.45 -16.63 7.44
C LEU A 23 -1.68 -17.53 7.26
N GLU A 24 -2.81 -16.98 6.82
CA GLU A 24 -4.02 -17.74 6.47
C GLU A 24 -3.78 -18.80 5.38
N ARG A 25 -2.75 -18.60 4.57
CA ARG A 25 -2.35 -19.53 3.50
C ARG A 25 -1.21 -20.46 3.89
N GLY A 26 -0.88 -20.50 5.19
CA GLY A 26 0.10 -21.43 5.76
C GLY A 26 1.55 -21.00 5.56
N ALA A 27 1.83 -19.75 5.22
CA ALA A 27 3.18 -19.20 5.21
C ALA A 27 3.65 -18.90 6.65
N SER A 28 4.98 -18.79 6.83
CA SER A 28 5.59 -18.20 8.02
C SER A 28 5.99 -16.76 7.71
N VAL A 29 5.73 -15.82 8.63
CA VAL A 29 6.01 -14.40 8.42
C VAL A 29 6.85 -13.84 9.56
N VAL A 30 7.96 -13.20 9.20
CA VAL A 30 8.75 -12.33 10.07
C VAL A 30 8.34 -10.89 9.79
N GLY A 31 7.59 -10.28 10.70
CA GLY A 31 7.22 -8.88 10.65
C GLY A 31 8.35 -8.00 11.19
N PHE A 32 8.65 -6.89 10.51
CA PHE A 32 9.67 -5.92 10.92
C PHE A 32 9.13 -4.50 10.85
N ASP A 33 9.23 -3.74 11.94
CA ASP A 33 8.72 -2.36 12.01
C ASP A 33 9.34 -1.61 13.19
N ASN A 34 9.53 -0.30 13.08
CA ASN A 34 10.01 0.56 14.17
C ASN A 34 8.87 1.29 14.91
N PHE A 35 7.62 1.16 14.46
CA PHE A 35 6.43 1.85 14.96
C PHE A 35 6.42 3.38 14.77
N MET A 36 7.20 3.91 13.82
CA MET A 36 7.16 5.35 13.54
C MET A 36 5.75 5.81 13.12
N THR A 37 5.03 4.99 12.34
CA THR A 37 3.63 5.21 11.94
C THR A 37 2.76 3.96 12.13
N GLY A 38 3.38 2.81 12.30
CA GLY A 38 2.73 1.54 12.56
C GLY A 38 2.09 1.49 13.95
N LYS A 39 1.08 0.63 14.13
CA LYS A 39 0.32 0.49 15.38
C LYS A 39 0.64 -0.81 16.08
N HIS A 40 0.83 -0.73 17.41
CA HIS A 40 1.04 -1.92 18.25
C HIS A 40 -0.12 -2.91 18.13
N GLU A 41 -1.36 -2.41 18.09
CA GLU A 41 -2.57 -3.23 17.99
C GLU A 41 -2.59 -4.12 16.74
N ASN A 42 -1.93 -3.71 15.65
CA ASN A 42 -1.81 -4.52 14.44
C ASN A 42 -0.91 -5.74 14.69
N ILE A 43 0.21 -5.55 15.41
CA ILE A 43 1.13 -6.64 15.76
C ILE A 43 0.51 -7.56 16.81
N ASP A 44 -0.13 -7.00 17.84
CA ASP A 44 -0.82 -7.78 18.89
C ASP A 44 -1.88 -8.70 18.28
N ARG A 45 -2.63 -8.20 17.28
CA ARG A 45 -3.63 -9.00 16.54
C ARG A 45 -2.99 -10.16 15.77
N LEU A 46 -1.87 -9.92 15.10
CA LEU A 46 -1.16 -10.97 14.36
C LEU A 46 -0.57 -12.02 15.29
N LEU A 47 0.05 -11.61 16.39
CA LEU A 47 0.60 -12.52 17.41
C LEU A 47 -0.50 -13.38 18.06
N ALA A 48 -1.66 -12.77 18.38
CA ALA A 48 -2.78 -13.49 18.98
C ALA A 48 -3.46 -14.45 17.98
N GLY A 49 -3.59 -14.04 16.71
CA GLY A 49 -4.27 -14.84 15.68
C GLY A 49 -3.41 -15.96 15.10
N TYR A 50 -2.08 -15.80 15.09
CA TYR A 50 -1.16 -16.70 14.38
C TYR A 50 0.12 -16.99 15.20
N PRO A 51 0.01 -17.53 16.43
CA PRO A 51 1.15 -17.65 17.36
C PRO A 51 2.29 -18.57 16.84
N GLU A 52 1.97 -19.54 15.98
CA GLU A 52 2.96 -20.48 15.43
C GLU A 52 3.58 -20.00 14.11
N GLY A 53 2.89 -19.11 13.38
CA GLY A 53 3.28 -18.69 12.03
C GLY A 53 3.87 -17.28 11.94
N PHE A 54 3.62 -16.43 12.94
CA PHE A 54 4.05 -15.04 12.96
C PHE A 54 5.09 -14.78 14.04
N SER A 55 6.19 -14.18 13.66
CA SER A 55 7.17 -13.59 14.57
C SER A 55 7.35 -12.11 14.26
N PHE A 56 7.74 -11.32 15.26
CA PHE A 56 7.90 -9.88 15.10
C PHE A 56 9.25 -9.43 15.67
N ILE A 57 9.96 -8.65 14.87
CA ILE A 57 11.21 -7.99 15.29
C ILE A 57 10.98 -6.48 15.20
N LYS A 58 11.10 -5.80 16.35
CA LYS A 58 11.10 -4.36 16.38
C LYS A 58 12.48 -3.86 15.97
N GLY A 59 12.56 -3.07 14.89
CA GLY A 59 13.82 -2.54 14.39
C GLY A 59 13.61 -1.50 13.32
N ASP A 60 14.70 -0.85 12.92
CA ASP A 60 14.72 0.22 11.93
C ASP A 60 15.44 -0.25 10.65
N ILE A 61 14.82 -0.03 9.47
CA ILE A 61 15.44 -0.33 8.17
C ILE A 61 16.70 0.49 7.90
N LEU A 62 16.92 1.57 8.65
CA LEU A 62 18.16 2.34 8.63
C LEU A 62 19.31 1.66 9.38
N ASN A 63 19.03 0.63 10.17
CA ASN A 63 20.04 -0.19 10.84
C ASN A 63 20.29 -1.49 10.06
N PRO A 64 21.41 -1.61 9.29
CA PRO A 64 21.68 -2.79 8.48
C PRO A 64 21.76 -4.10 9.27
N ASN A 65 22.18 -4.07 10.53
CA ASN A 65 22.31 -5.26 11.35
C ASN A 65 20.91 -5.80 11.74
N GLU A 66 20.00 -4.91 12.16
CA GLU A 66 18.64 -5.29 12.57
C GLU A 66 17.84 -5.89 11.39
N ILE A 67 17.93 -5.27 10.21
CA ILE A 67 17.23 -5.78 9.04
C ILE A 67 17.86 -7.09 8.51
N CYS A 68 19.18 -7.28 8.63
CA CYS A 68 19.83 -8.54 8.30
C CYS A 68 19.40 -9.67 9.24
N GLU A 69 19.25 -9.39 10.55
CA GLU A 69 18.71 -10.37 11.51
C GLU A 69 17.29 -10.78 11.13
N ALA A 70 16.42 -9.81 10.81
CA ALA A 70 15.04 -10.06 10.43
C ALA A 70 14.91 -10.84 9.10
N ALA A 71 15.83 -10.64 8.16
CA ALA A 71 15.83 -11.30 6.86
C ALA A 71 16.36 -12.75 6.93
N ALA A 72 17.01 -13.15 8.02
CA ALA A 72 17.67 -14.45 8.10
C ALA A 72 16.68 -15.60 7.88
N GLY A 73 16.98 -16.47 6.90
CA GLY A 73 16.14 -17.63 6.54
C GLY A 73 14.87 -17.31 5.77
N CYS A 74 14.63 -16.06 5.38
CA CYS A 74 13.48 -15.69 4.56
C CYS A 74 13.74 -15.99 3.09
N GLU A 75 12.79 -16.66 2.44
CA GLU A 75 12.82 -16.97 1.00
C GLU A 75 12.25 -15.82 0.15
N ASN A 76 11.33 -15.06 0.72
CA ASN A 76 10.68 -13.92 0.07
C ASN A 76 10.77 -12.70 0.99
N ALA A 77 11.05 -11.54 0.41
CA ALA A 77 11.03 -10.27 1.13
C ALA A 77 10.02 -9.32 0.49
N VAL A 78 9.16 -8.72 1.33
CA VAL A 78 8.22 -7.67 0.93
C VAL A 78 8.57 -6.39 1.67
N HIS A 79 8.99 -5.37 0.92
CA HIS A 79 9.41 -4.09 1.47
C HIS A 79 8.29 -3.06 1.36
N LEU A 80 7.63 -2.81 2.50
CA LEU A 80 6.54 -1.82 2.63
C LEU A 80 6.90 -0.67 3.58
N ALA A 81 7.95 -0.82 4.39
CA ALA A 81 8.40 0.23 5.30
C ALA A 81 8.83 1.48 4.51
N ALA A 82 8.23 2.62 4.81
CA ALA A 82 8.51 3.89 4.16
C ALA A 82 7.92 5.06 4.94
N GLN A 83 8.48 6.24 4.75
CA GLN A 83 7.79 7.50 4.98
C GLN A 83 6.84 7.74 3.78
N VAL A 84 5.52 7.74 4.02
CA VAL A 84 4.50 7.74 2.94
C VAL A 84 3.78 9.08 2.75
N SER A 85 3.95 10.04 3.66
CA SER A 85 3.29 11.34 3.56
C SER A 85 3.99 12.24 2.55
N VAL A 86 3.27 12.63 1.51
CA VAL A 86 3.76 13.59 0.51
C VAL A 86 4.13 14.92 1.20
N GLN A 87 3.27 15.44 2.09
CA GLN A 87 3.52 16.71 2.76
C GLN A 87 4.79 16.61 3.65
N ARG A 88 4.92 15.56 4.50
CA ARG A 88 6.13 15.38 5.31
C ARG A 88 7.38 15.28 4.44
N SER A 89 7.30 14.72 3.24
CA SER A 89 8.44 14.64 2.32
C SER A 89 8.90 16.02 1.82
N VAL A 90 7.99 16.98 1.75
CA VAL A 90 8.32 18.39 1.42
C VAL A 90 8.93 19.08 2.64
N ASP A 91 8.37 18.83 3.82
CA ASP A 91 8.82 19.44 5.08
C ASP A 91 10.19 18.90 5.51
N ASP A 92 10.47 17.59 5.29
CA ASP A 92 11.75 16.94 5.57
C ASP A 92 12.15 15.94 4.48
N MET A 93 12.76 16.48 3.42
CA MET A 93 13.21 15.68 2.28
C MET A 93 14.42 14.79 2.62
N VAL A 94 15.25 15.19 3.58
CA VAL A 94 16.45 14.43 3.96
C VAL A 94 16.06 13.18 4.72
N GLU A 95 15.18 13.29 5.71
CA GLU A 95 14.64 12.14 6.44
C GLU A 95 13.88 11.21 5.47
N THR A 96 13.06 11.77 4.57
CA THR A 96 12.35 11.00 3.55
C THR A 96 13.29 10.22 2.65
N ASN A 97 14.39 10.83 2.18
CA ASN A 97 15.38 10.12 1.37
C ASN A 97 16.07 9.00 2.17
N ALA A 98 16.51 9.28 3.38
CA ALA A 98 17.15 8.28 4.23
C ALA A 98 16.23 7.06 4.43
N ILE A 99 14.99 7.28 4.86
CA ILE A 99 14.05 6.17 5.09
C ILE A 99 13.72 5.42 3.81
N ASN A 100 13.35 6.15 2.73
CA ASN A 100 12.79 5.53 1.54
C ASN A 100 13.86 5.01 0.58
N VAL A 101 15.06 5.56 0.56
CA VAL A 101 16.13 5.14 -0.36
C VAL A 101 17.17 4.32 0.37
N ASP A 102 17.79 4.85 1.44
CA ASP A 102 18.83 4.08 2.14
C ASP A 102 18.22 2.87 2.86
N GLY A 103 17.02 3.03 3.46
CA GLY A 103 16.27 1.91 4.06
C GLY A 103 15.87 0.84 3.05
N PHE A 104 15.49 1.24 1.82
CA PHE A 104 15.25 0.31 0.72
C PHE A 104 16.50 -0.49 0.36
N LEU A 105 17.65 0.18 0.20
CA LEU A 105 18.91 -0.46 -0.15
C LEU A 105 19.38 -1.42 0.95
N ASN A 106 19.27 -1.03 2.22
CA ASN A 106 19.58 -1.91 3.35
C ASN A 106 18.70 -3.17 3.34
N THR A 107 17.40 -3.01 3.07
CA THR A 107 16.47 -4.15 3.02
C THR A 107 16.74 -5.06 1.82
N TYR A 108 17.06 -4.49 0.65
CA TYR A 108 17.44 -5.27 -0.52
C TYR A 108 18.71 -6.09 -0.28
N ASP A 109 19.74 -5.47 0.27
CA ASP A 109 21.02 -6.11 0.60
C ASP A 109 20.84 -7.22 1.65
N ALA A 110 20.03 -6.96 2.69
CA ALA A 110 19.70 -7.96 3.70
C ALA A 110 18.97 -9.19 3.10
N ALA A 111 17.98 -8.96 2.25
CA ALA A 111 17.27 -10.03 1.54
C ALA A 111 18.21 -10.84 0.63
N LEU A 112 19.10 -10.15 -0.10
CA LEU A 112 20.10 -10.78 -0.96
C LEU A 112 21.07 -11.67 -0.16
N LYS A 113 21.60 -11.16 0.96
CA LYS A 113 22.50 -11.89 1.86
C LYS A 113 21.83 -13.10 2.52
N ALA A 114 20.53 -12.99 2.81
CA ALA A 114 19.71 -14.10 3.33
C ALA A 114 19.44 -15.20 2.27
N GLY A 115 19.74 -14.94 0.99
CA GLY A 115 19.48 -15.87 -0.11
C GLY A 115 18.02 -15.87 -0.56
N ALA A 116 17.29 -14.81 -0.29
CA ALA A 116 15.92 -14.64 -0.77
C ALA A 116 15.84 -14.76 -2.30
N LYS A 117 14.75 -15.34 -2.79
CA LYS A 117 14.51 -15.53 -4.23
C LYS A 117 13.68 -14.43 -4.84
N ARG A 118 12.90 -13.75 -4.03
CA ARG A 118 11.95 -12.72 -4.43
C ARG A 118 12.07 -11.49 -3.54
N PHE A 119 12.19 -10.34 -4.16
CA PHE A 119 12.13 -9.03 -3.51
C PHE A 119 10.97 -8.25 -4.12
N ILE A 120 9.89 -8.08 -3.36
CA ILE A 120 8.70 -7.34 -3.80
C ILE A 120 8.66 -6.03 -3.03
N TYR A 121 8.44 -4.92 -3.70
CA TYR A 121 8.49 -3.63 -3.02
C TYR A 121 7.38 -2.67 -3.46
N ALA A 122 6.98 -1.82 -2.52
CA ALA A 122 6.00 -0.77 -2.76
C ALA A 122 6.63 0.40 -3.50
N SER A 123 6.23 0.58 -4.77
CA SER A 123 6.31 1.85 -5.48
C SER A 123 4.97 2.59 -5.37
N SER A 124 4.73 3.62 -6.16
CA SER A 124 3.56 4.48 -6.05
C SER A 124 3.14 5.04 -7.40
N CYS A 125 1.84 5.24 -7.60
CA CYS A 125 1.32 6.02 -8.74
C CYS A 125 1.83 7.48 -8.74
N ALA A 126 2.30 7.99 -7.60
CA ALA A 126 2.89 9.32 -7.49
C ALA A 126 4.11 9.54 -8.41
N VAL A 127 4.77 8.46 -8.88
CA VAL A 127 5.88 8.55 -9.84
C VAL A 127 5.46 9.14 -11.19
N TYR A 128 4.18 9.03 -11.54
CA TYR A 128 3.64 9.58 -12.79
C TYR A 128 3.43 11.11 -12.74
N GLY A 129 3.28 11.67 -11.53
CA GLY A 129 2.92 13.07 -11.36
C GLY A 129 1.56 13.42 -11.96
N ASP A 130 1.44 14.61 -12.52
CA ASP A 130 0.23 15.07 -13.23
C ASP A 130 0.30 14.72 -14.72
N ASN A 131 0.30 13.42 -15.01
CA ASN A 131 0.39 12.93 -16.39
C ASN A 131 -1.00 12.91 -17.04
N PRO A 132 -1.22 13.62 -18.16
CA PRO A 132 -2.53 13.69 -18.82
C PRO A 132 -2.90 12.43 -19.62
N ASP A 133 -1.94 11.53 -19.90
CA ASP A 133 -2.16 10.34 -20.73
C ASP A 133 -2.82 9.24 -19.92
N LEU A 134 -4.11 9.33 -19.74
CA LEU A 134 -4.94 8.39 -18.99
C LEU A 134 -5.61 7.34 -19.90
N PRO A 135 -5.77 6.09 -19.43
CA PRO A 135 -5.32 5.52 -18.16
C PRO A 135 -3.79 5.35 -18.11
N LEU A 136 -3.19 5.56 -16.91
CA LEU A 136 -1.75 5.47 -16.70
C LEU A 136 -1.24 4.04 -16.91
N ARG A 137 -0.20 3.87 -17.71
CA ARG A 137 0.45 2.60 -18.01
C ARG A 137 1.85 2.57 -17.43
N GLU A 138 2.42 1.37 -17.23
CA GLU A 138 3.77 1.23 -16.68
C GLU A 138 4.85 1.90 -17.53
N ASN A 139 4.61 2.02 -18.84
CA ASN A 139 5.48 2.75 -19.79
C ASN A 139 5.09 4.22 -20.01
N SER A 140 4.07 4.75 -19.33
CA SER A 140 3.77 6.18 -19.35
C SER A 140 4.94 6.97 -18.75
N ALA A 141 5.16 8.18 -19.25
CA ALA A 141 6.22 9.04 -18.76
C ALA A 141 6.07 9.29 -17.25
N THR A 142 7.18 9.22 -16.53
CA THR A 142 7.24 9.58 -15.11
C THR A 142 7.58 11.07 -14.97
N GLY A 143 6.97 11.73 -13.97
CA GLY A 143 7.17 13.14 -13.69
C GLY A 143 6.88 13.44 -12.20
N PRO A 144 7.72 12.91 -11.26
CA PRO A 144 7.45 13.03 -9.83
C PRO A 144 7.37 14.49 -9.38
N LEU A 145 6.33 14.84 -8.62
CA LEU A 145 6.05 16.21 -8.14
C LEU A 145 6.36 16.40 -6.65
N SER A 146 6.96 15.40 -5.98
CA SER A 146 7.30 15.49 -4.56
C SER A 146 8.56 14.68 -4.24
N PRO A 147 9.28 14.97 -3.16
CA PRO A 147 10.41 14.16 -2.71
C PRO A 147 10.01 12.70 -2.43
N TYR A 148 8.79 12.45 -1.92
CA TYR A 148 8.24 11.11 -1.81
C TYR A 148 8.18 10.39 -3.16
N ALA A 149 7.62 11.03 -4.19
CA ALA A 149 7.52 10.43 -5.52
C ALA A 149 8.90 10.19 -6.15
N VAL A 150 9.86 11.13 -5.96
CA VAL A 150 11.26 10.95 -6.36
C VAL A 150 11.87 9.74 -5.69
N SER A 151 11.70 9.58 -4.38
CA SER A 151 12.27 8.44 -3.63
C SER A 151 11.72 7.10 -4.16
N LYS A 152 10.43 7.02 -4.49
CA LYS A 152 9.82 5.81 -5.06
C LYS A 152 10.33 5.49 -6.47
N LEU A 153 10.48 6.50 -7.32
CA LEU A 153 11.10 6.32 -8.64
C LEU A 153 12.56 5.89 -8.52
N THR A 154 13.31 6.45 -7.57
CA THR A 154 14.69 6.06 -7.28
C THR A 154 14.79 4.60 -6.89
N ASN A 155 13.85 4.07 -6.10
CA ASN A 155 13.80 2.64 -5.75
C ASN A 155 13.61 1.76 -7.00
N GLU A 156 12.78 2.17 -7.97
CA GLU A 156 12.60 1.44 -9.23
C GLU A 156 13.91 1.39 -10.03
N LEU A 157 14.64 2.52 -10.10
CA LEU A 157 15.93 2.60 -10.81
C LEU A 157 16.99 1.72 -10.14
N TYR A 158 17.09 1.74 -8.80
CA TYR A 158 17.99 0.86 -8.07
C TYR A 158 17.62 -0.61 -8.26
N ALA A 159 16.33 -0.96 -8.14
CA ALA A 159 15.87 -2.33 -8.30
C ALA A 159 16.21 -2.88 -9.70
N ASP A 160 16.08 -2.07 -10.75
CA ASP A 160 16.42 -2.47 -12.12
C ASP A 160 17.92 -2.79 -12.27
N VAL A 161 18.79 -1.96 -11.71
CA VAL A 161 20.25 -2.20 -11.74
C VAL A 161 20.63 -3.40 -10.88
N LEU A 162 20.12 -3.44 -9.64
CA LEU A 162 20.49 -4.47 -8.67
C LEU A 162 20.02 -5.88 -9.10
N ALA A 163 18.82 -6.00 -9.68
CA ALA A 163 18.33 -7.27 -10.18
C ALA A 163 19.20 -7.84 -11.33
N ARG A 164 19.69 -6.97 -12.22
CA ARG A 164 20.65 -7.37 -13.27
C ARG A 164 22.01 -7.79 -12.71
N LEU A 165 22.48 -7.16 -11.64
CA LEU A 165 23.73 -7.52 -10.97
C LEU A 165 23.60 -8.80 -10.14
N HIS A 166 22.39 -9.10 -9.65
CA HIS A 166 22.10 -10.21 -8.75
C HIS A 166 20.93 -11.08 -9.26
N PRO A 167 21.08 -11.76 -10.42
CA PRO A 167 19.99 -12.50 -11.07
C PRO A 167 19.45 -13.69 -10.27
N GLN A 168 20.08 -14.04 -9.14
CA GLN A 168 19.59 -15.05 -8.21
C GLN A 168 18.37 -14.58 -7.38
N MET A 169 18.08 -13.27 -7.35
CA MET A 169 16.92 -12.67 -6.66
C MET A 169 16.17 -11.75 -7.63
N THR A 170 14.95 -12.10 -7.99
CA THR A 170 14.12 -11.23 -8.84
C THR A 170 13.49 -10.12 -8.02
N ALA A 171 13.38 -8.92 -8.60
CA ALA A 171 12.73 -7.77 -7.99
C ALA A 171 11.41 -7.43 -8.71
N THR A 172 10.34 -7.17 -7.95
CA THR A 172 9.06 -6.75 -8.49
C THR A 172 8.59 -5.48 -7.80
N GLY A 173 8.51 -4.39 -8.55
CA GLY A 173 7.96 -3.11 -8.10
C GLY A 173 6.45 -3.08 -8.32
N LEU A 174 5.72 -2.60 -7.33
CA LEU A 174 4.28 -2.47 -7.39
C LEU A 174 3.90 -1.00 -7.17
N ARG A 175 3.49 -0.31 -8.23
CA ARG A 175 2.99 1.06 -8.17
C ARG A 175 1.57 1.04 -7.62
N PHE A 176 1.46 1.25 -6.31
CA PHE A 176 0.16 1.30 -5.64
C PHE A 176 -0.60 2.55 -6.06
N PHE A 177 -1.84 2.36 -6.48
CA PHE A 177 -2.83 3.42 -6.58
C PHE A 177 -3.49 3.62 -5.20
N ASN A 178 -4.76 4.00 -5.11
CA ASN A 178 -5.33 4.32 -3.81
C ASN A 178 -5.77 3.04 -3.09
N ILE A 179 -4.83 2.38 -2.41
CA ILE A 179 -5.13 1.18 -1.64
C ILE A 179 -5.95 1.55 -0.42
N TYR A 180 -7.02 0.81 -0.16
CA TYR A 180 -7.90 1.00 0.98
C TYR A 180 -8.32 -0.34 1.59
N GLY A 181 -8.70 -0.34 2.87
CA GLY A 181 -9.08 -1.58 3.55
C GLY A 181 -9.19 -1.45 5.06
N PRO A 182 -9.49 -2.56 5.75
CA PRO A 182 -9.59 -2.59 7.21
C PRO A 182 -8.24 -2.26 7.87
N TRP A 183 -8.31 -1.70 9.09
CA TRP A 183 -7.17 -1.28 9.93
C TRP A 183 -6.35 -0.11 9.38
N GLN A 184 -6.82 0.53 8.31
CA GLN A 184 -6.27 1.80 7.85
C GLN A 184 -6.59 2.89 8.87
N ASP A 185 -5.58 3.72 9.19
CA ASP A 185 -5.76 4.77 10.19
C ASP A 185 -6.74 5.85 9.73
N HIS A 186 -7.71 6.16 10.58
CA HIS A 186 -8.69 7.23 10.38
C HIS A 186 -8.35 8.51 11.16
N ASN A 187 -7.32 8.44 12.04
CA ASN A 187 -6.89 9.56 12.87
C ASN A 187 -5.68 10.25 12.26
N GLY A 188 -5.61 11.56 12.47
CA GLY A 188 -4.46 12.37 12.05
C GLY A 188 -4.68 13.18 10.78
N GLY A 189 -3.82 14.18 10.60
CA GLY A 189 -3.90 15.14 9.48
C GLY A 189 -3.68 14.52 8.10
N TYR A 190 -3.06 13.34 8.04
CA TYR A 190 -2.71 12.62 6.83
C TYR A 190 -3.52 11.34 6.62
N ALA A 191 -4.60 11.15 7.39
CA ALA A 191 -5.47 9.99 7.23
C ALA A 191 -6.07 9.94 5.82
N ALA A 192 -6.09 8.73 5.23
CA ALA A 192 -6.69 8.52 3.92
C ALA A 192 -8.19 8.88 3.91
N VAL A 193 -8.67 9.27 2.74
CA VAL A 193 -10.03 9.82 2.57
C VAL A 193 -11.13 8.86 3.04
N ILE A 194 -11.04 7.57 2.69
CA ILE A 194 -12.08 6.57 3.00
C ILE A 194 -12.24 6.38 4.52
N PRO A 195 -11.22 5.98 5.30
CA PRO A 195 -11.40 5.78 6.74
C PRO A 195 -11.76 7.08 7.46
N LYS A 196 -11.24 8.22 7.01
CA LYS A 196 -11.59 9.54 7.57
C LYS A 196 -13.07 9.86 7.39
N TRP A 197 -13.62 9.66 6.18
CA TRP A 197 -15.02 9.97 5.91
C TRP A 197 -15.99 8.99 6.55
N ILE A 198 -15.64 7.69 6.61
CA ILE A 198 -16.41 6.72 7.41
C ILE A 198 -16.49 7.20 8.87
N ALA A 199 -15.35 7.52 9.48
CA ALA A 199 -15.32 7.98 10.87
C ALA A 199 -16.10 9.29 11.08
N SER A 200 -16.04 10.26 10.15
CA SER A 200 -16.81 11.49 10.21
C SER A 200 -18.32 11.21 10.16
N LEU A 201 -18.77 10.41 9.20
CA LEU A 201 -20.17 10.04 9.06
C LEU A 201 -20.69 9.29 10.29
N MET A 202 -19.87 8.38 10.86
CA MET A 202 -20.22 7.69 12.10
C MET A 202 -20.45 8.63 13.30
N ARG A 203 -19.85 9.82 13.27
CA ARG A 203 -20.07 10.88 14.27
C ARG A 203 -21.20 11.86 13.90
N GLY A 204 -21.87 11.63 12.74
CA GLY A 204 -22.89 12.56 12.22
C GLY A 204 -22.29 13.84 11.60
N GLU A 205 -21.00 13.83 11.27
CA GLU A 205 -20.29 14.95 10.65
C GLU A 205 -20.31 14.81 9.13
N ARG A 206 -20.44 15.92 8.42
CA ARG A 206 -20.40 15.93 6.95
C ARG A 206 -18.95 15.83 6.45
N PRO A 207 -18.65 14.91 5.51
CA PRO A 207 -17.35 14.88 4.83
C PRO A 207 -17.03 16.18 4.13
N THR A 208 -15.75 16.54 4.06
CA THR A 208 -15.28 17.73 3.35
C THR A 208 -14.61 17.32 2.05
N ILE A 209 -15.04 17.92 0.93
CA ILE A 209 -14.44 17.79 -0.41
C ILE A 209 -13.73 19.09 -0.76
N PHE A 210 -12.49 19.00 -1.24
CA PHE A 210 -11.73 20.11 -1.79
C PHE A 210 -11.95 20.14 -3.31
N GLY A 211 -12.31 21.33 -3.85
CA GLY A 211 -12.77 21.47 -5.23
C GLY A 211 -14.26 21.14 -5.38
N ASP A 212 -14.66 20.81 -6.60
CA ASP A 212 -16.05 20.51 -6.98
C ASP A 212 -16.43 19.02 -6.87
N GLY A 213 -15.45 18.16 -6.49
CA GLY A 213 -15.64 16.72 -6.36
C GLY A 213 -15.48 15.94 -7.67
N SER A 214 -15.15 16.59 -8.79
CA SER A 214 -14.96 15.93 -10.10
C SER A 214 -13.62 15.17 -10.21
N ALA A 215 -12.64 15.47 -9.35
CA ALA A 215 -11.38 14.75 -9.31
C ALA A 215 -11.63 13.24 -9.15
N SER A 216 -10.92 12.41 -9.92
CA SER A 216 -11.16 10.95 -9.93
C SER A 216 -9.94 10.15 -9.49
N ARG A 217 -10.21 9.01 -8.83
CA ARG A 217 -9.21 8.08 -8.32
C ARG A 217 -9.61 6.63 -8.58
N ASP A 218 -8.60 5.78 -8.74
CA ASP A 218 -8.74 4.33 -8.75
C ASP A 218 -8.48 3.81 -7.34
N PHE A 219 -9.50 3.21 -6.72
CA PHE A 219 -9.44 2.65 -5.38
C PHE A 219 -9.35 1.13 -5.45
N CYS A 220 -8.25 0.56 -4.94
CA CYS A 220 -7.98 -0.87 -4.93
C CYS A 220 -8.09 -1.41 -3.49
N PHE A 221 -8.89 -2.45 -3.31
CA PHE A 221 -9.04 -3.08 -2.00
C PHE A 221 -7.77 -3.84 -1.61
N VAL A 222 -7.42 -3.82 -0.33
CA VAL A 222 -6.14 -4.37 0.16
C VAL A 222 -6.00 -5.88 -0.07
N ASP A 223 -7.10 -6.65 -0.04
CA ASP A 223 -7.05 -8.09 -0.28
C ASP A 223 -6.67 -8.41 -1.75
N ASP A 224 -7.08 -7.57 -2.70
CA ASP A 224 -6.65 -7.66 -4.10
C ASP A 224 -5.14 -7.41 -4.24
N LEU A 225 -4.60 -6.41 -3.53
CA LEU A 225 -3.16 -6.17 -3.46
C LEU A 225 -2.42 -7.37 -2.86
N CYS A 226 -2.90 -7.94 -1.75
CA CYS A 226 -2.29 -9.10 -1.09
C CYS A 226 -2.23 -10.31 -2.04
N SER A 227 -3.26 -10.50 -2.85
CA SER A 227 -3.31 -11.53 -3.89
C SER A 227 -2.24 -11.32 -4.96
N VAL A 228 -2.03 -10.06 -5.40
CA VAL A 228 -0.94 -9.70 -6.34
C VAL A 228 0.44 -10.00 -5.76
N VAL A 229 0.70 -9.61 -4.49
CA VAL A 229 1.99 -9.89 -3.83
C VAL A 229 2.27 -11.39 -3.79
N THR A 230 1.26 -12.18 -3.43
CA THR A 230 1.37 -13.64 -3.39
C THR A 230 1.65 -14.24 -4.78
N ALA A 231 0.96 -13.74 -5.82
CA ALA A 231 1.17 -14.18 -7.19
C ALA A 231 2.56 -13.79 -7.72
N ALA A 232 3.05 -12.58 -7.38
CA ALA A 232 4.38 -12.12 -7.76
C ALA A 232 5.50 -13.00 -7.18
N ALA A 233 5.35 -13.46 -5.95
CA ALA A 233 6.31 -14.38 -5.34
C ALA A 233 6.33 -15.77 -5.96
N ARG A 234 5.20 -16.24 -6.49
CA ARG A 234 5.06 -17.55 -7.14
C ARG A 234 5.44 -17.55 -8.61
N ARG A 235 5.70 -16.37 -9.17
CA ARG A 235 6.00 -16.26 -10.60
C ARG A 235 7.27 -17.02 -10.96
N GLU A 236 7.16 -17.92 -11.93
CA GLU A 236 8.29 -18.60 -12.55
C GLU A 236 8.68 -17.91 -13.87
N GLY A 237 9.96 -17.68 -14.06
CA GLY A 237 10.48 -17.01 -15.25
C GLY A 237 10.14 -15.52 -15.35
N GLY A 238 10.47 -14.92 -16.48
CA GLY A 238 10.28 -13.49 -16.76
C GLY A 238 11.54 -12.66 -16.47
N PRO A 239 11.44 -11.30 -16.58
CA PRO A 239 12.57 -10.43 -16.35
C PRO A 239 13.01 -10.44 -14.89
N ASP A 240 14.29 -10.16 -14.65
CA ASP A 240 14.89 -10.07 -13.33
C ASP A 240 14.27 -8.92 -12.52
N HIS A 241 13.84 -7.85 -13.20
CA HIS A 241 13.06 -6.74 -12.63
C HIS A 241 11.88 -6.38 -13.54
N ALA A 242 10.76 -6.05 -12.92
CA ALA A 242 9.61 -5.43 -13.59
C ALA A 242 8.78 -4.62 -12.60
N VAL A 243 8.07 -3.63 -13.11
CA VAL A 243 7.15 -2.78 -12.34
C VAL A 243 5.74 -2.96 -12.87
N TYR A 244 4.74 -2.97 -11.99
CA TYR A 244 3.33 -3.13 -12.33
C TYR A 244 2.44 -2.15 -11.57
N ASN A 245 1.42 -1.64 -12.25
CA ASN A 245 0.35 -0.87 -11.63
C ASN A 245 -0.56 -1.80 -10.81
N VAL A 246 -0.79 -1.47 -9.55
CA VAL A 246 -1.75 -2.17 -8.68
C VAL A 246 -2.92 -1.26 -8.40
N ALA A 247 -4.06 -1.59 -9.02
CA ALA A 247 -5.26 -0.78 -9.05
C ALA A 247 -6.47 -1.68 -9.32
N SER A 248 -7.69 -1.16 -9.20
CA SER A 248 -8.90 -1.89 -9.54
C SER A 248 -9.16 -1.93 -11.06
N GLY A 249 -8.56 -1.00 -11.82
CA GLY A 249 -8.85 -0.79 -13.24
C GLY A 249 -10.19 -0.09 -13.49
N SER A 250 -10.76 0.50 -12.44
CA SER A 250 -11.91 1.39 -12.49
C SER A 250 -11.58 2.69 -11.76
N HIS A 251 -12.39 3.72 -11.96
CA HIS A 251 -12.22 4.98 -11.23
C HIS A 251 -13.57 5.57 -10.86
N VAL A 252 -13.58 6.32 -9.79
CA VAL A 252 -14.74 7.07 -9.33
C VAL A 252 -14.35 8.51 -9.01
N SER A 253 -15.25 9.45 -9.18
CA SER A 253 -15.07 10.81 -8.71
C SER A 253 -15.06 10.86 -7.17
N ILE A 254 -14.46 11.90 -6.63
CA ILE A 254 -14.43 12.09 -5.18
C ILE A 254 -15.86 12.34 -4.62
N LEU A 255 -16.75 12.92 -5.41
CA LEU A 255 -18.17 13.06 -5.05
C LEU A 255 -18.87 11.70 -5.00
N GLU A 256 -18.75 10.88 -6.06
CA GLU A 256 -19.30 9.50 -6.10
C GLU A 256 -18.78 8.64 -4.94
N LEU A 257 -17.49 8.74 -4.62
CA LEU A 257 -16.91 8.06 -3.46
C LEU A 257 -17.60 8.48 -2.16
N CYS A 258 -17.83 9.78 -1.97
CA CYS A 258 -18.48 10.32 -0.76
C CYS A 258 -19.91 9.78 -0.61
N GLU A 259 -20.67 9.78 -1.71
CA GLU A 259 -22.04 9.27 -1.74
C GLU A 259 -22.10 7.76 -1.48
N GLU A 260 -21.14 6.99 -2.07
CA GLU A 260 -21.08 5.55 -1.85
C GLU A 260 -20.74 5.21 -0.39
N ILE A 261 -19.79 5.92 0.22
CA ILE A 261 -19.48 5.74 1.65
C ILE A 261 -20.71 6.02 2.50
N ALA A 262 -21.43 7.13 2.26
CA ALA A 262 -22.63 7.48 3.01
C ALA A 262 -23.72 6.41 2.87
N ARG A 263 -23.89 5.86 1.66
CA ARG A 263 -24.82 4.77 1.35
C ARG A 263 -24.49 3.51 2.13
N GLU A 264 -23.23 3.07 2.12
CA GLU A 264 -22.81 1.85 2.80
C GLU A 264 -22.82 1.98 4.33
N VAL A 265 -22.49 3.18 4.88
CA VAL A 265 -22.66 3.45 6.31
C VAL A 265 -24.14 3.38 6.71
N THR A 266 -25.06 3.96 5.92
CA THR A 266 -26.50 3.86 6.18
C THR A 266 -27.00 2.41 6.12
N ARG A 267 -26.54 1.62 5.15
CA ARG A 267 -26.88 0.19 5.03
C ARG A 267 -26.41 -0.65 6.21
N SER A 268 -25.35 -0.24 6.89
CA SER A 268 -24.87 -0.93 8.11
C SER A 268 -25.78 -0.74 9.34
N GLY A 269 -26.93 -0.08 9.16
CA GLY A 269 -27.92 0.18 10.22
C GLY A 269 -27.66 1.45 11.03
N ILE A 270 -26.71 2.28 10.61
CA ILE A 270 -26.43 3.58 11.22
C ILE A 270 -27.22 4.63 10.44
N ASN A 271 -28.34 5.08 11.04
CA ASN A 271 -29.19 6.10 10.43
C ASN A 271 -28.52 7.47 10.55
N ILE A 272 -27.87 7.92 9.47
CA ILE A 272 -27.20 9.23 9.41
C ILE A 272 -27.97 10.08 8.40
N PRO A 273 -28.46 11.25 8.79
CA PRO A 273 -28.93 12.23 7.81
C PRO A 273 -27.71 12.71 7.00
N PHE A 274 -27.66 12.36 5.72
CA PHE A 274 -26.60 12.80 4.83
C PHE A 274 -27.12 13.87 3.86
N ASP A 275 -26.83 15.12 4.16
CA ASP A 275 -27.21 16.29 3.35
C ASP A 275 -26.12 16.68 2.34
N GLY A 276 -25.33 15.70 1.89
CA GLY A 276 -24.18 15.90 1.00
C GLY A 276 -22.91 16.39 1.71
N PRO A 277 -21.77 16.43 1.02
CA PRO A 277 -20.49 16.89 1.57
C PRO A 277 -20.46 18.42 1.78
N LEU A 278 -19.44 18.88 2.51
CA LEU A 278 -19.05 20.29 2.57
C LEU A 278 -17.98 20.53 1.49
N PHE A 279 -18.15 21.56 0.67
CA PHE A 279 -17.16 21.93 -0.33
C PHE A 279 -16.23 23.03 0.19
N GLN A 280 -14.94 22.89 -0.12
CA GLN A 280 -13.88 23.85 0.21
C GLN A 280 -13.10 24.18 -1.09
N PRO A 281 -12.40 25.31 -1.15
CA PRO A 281 -11.57 25.64 -2.31
C PRO A 281 -10.58 24.51 -2.66
N HIS A 282 -10.22 24.42 -3.94
CA HIS A 282 -9.18 23.51 -4.42
C HIS A 282 -7.88 23.68 -3.62
N ARG A 283 -7.16 22.60 -3.43
CA ARG A 283 -5.79 22.64 -2.88
C ARG A 283 -4.80 22.75 -4.03
N ASP A 284 -3.82 23.62 -3.88
CA ASP A 284 -2.73 23.73 -4.85
C ASP A 284 -1.95 22.40 -4.90
N GLY A 285 -1.69 21.93 -6.13
CA GLY A 285 -0.94 20.70 -6.37
C GLY A 285 -1.75 19.40 -6.32
N ASP A 286 -3.07 19.44 -6.08
CA ASP A 286 -3.91 18.24 -6.18
C ASP A 286 -4.04 17.79 -7.64
N ILE A 287 -3.68 16.53 -7.92
CA ILE A 287 -3.86 15.89 -9.23
C ILE A 287 -5.36 15.69 -9.46
N LEU A 288 -5.88 16.11 -10.63
CA LEU A 288 -7.31 15.97 -10.93
C LEU A 288 -7.71 14.51 -11.17
N HIS A 289 -7.00 13.79 -12.03
CA HIS A 289 -7.35 12.43 -12.41
C HIS A 289 -6.15 11.49 -12.26
N SER A 290 -6.35 10.35 -11.58
CA SER A 290 -5.33 9.32 -11.40
C SER A 290 -5.98 7.94 -11.36
N TYR A 291 -5.86 7.19 -12.47
CA TYR A 291 -6.34 5.82 -12.62
C TYR A 291 -5.48 5.03 -13.60
N ALA A 292 -5.47 3.70 -13.42
CA ALA A 292 -4.52 2.82 -14.08
C ALA A 292 -5.10 2.02 -15.23
N ASP A 293 -4.25 1.74 -16.23
CA ASP A 293 -4.36 0.55 -17.05
C ASP A 293 -3.72 -0.62 -16.28
N ILE A 294 -4.47 -1.70 -16.09
CA ILE A 294 -4.03 -2.91 -15.37
C ILE A 294 -3.80 -4.10 -16.31
N ALA A 295 -3.67 -3.88 -17.61
CA ALA A 295 -3.50 -4.96 -18.60
C ALA A 295 -2.20 -5.76 -18.36
N ALA A 296 -1.11 -5.10 -17.99
CA ALA A 296 0.17 -5.76 -17.75
C ALA A 296 0.11 -6.70 -16.55
N ILE A 297 -0.43 -6.25 -15.41
CA ILE A 297 -0.57 -7.07 -14.20
C ILE A 297 -1.56 -8.22 -14.40
N ARG A 298 -2.68 -7.99 -15.10
CA ARG A 298 -3.64 -9.03 -15.50
C ARG A 298 -2.97 -10.13 -16.32
N LYS A 299 -2.21 -9.75 -17.33
CA LYS A 299 -1.49 -10.69 -18.21
C LYS A 299 -0.43 -11.49 -17.45
N THR A 300 0.32 -10.85 -16.55
CA THR A 300 1.46 -11.47 -15.89
C THR A 300 1.07 -12.38 -14.73
N PHE A 301 0.08 -11.98 -13.94
CA PHE A 301 -0.29 -12.65 -12.68
C PHE A 301 -1.70 -13.22 -12.70
N ALA A 302 -2.40 -13.22 -13.85
CA ALA A 302 -3.83 -13.57 -13.95
C ALA A 302 -4.68 -12.75 -12.96
N TYR A 303 -4.25 -11.52 -12.65
CA TYR A 303 -4.90 -10.65 -11.70
C TYR A 303 -6.29 -10.24 -12.18
N SER A 304 -7.28 -10.41 -11.34
CA SER A 304 -8.63 -9.91 -11.52
C SER A 304 -9.10 -9.36 -10.18
N PRO A 305 -9.31 -8.04 -10.06
CA PRO A 305 -9.88 -7.49 -8.83
C PRO A 305 -11.18 -8.19 -8.47
N GLU A 306 -11.28 -8.68 -7.24
CA GLU A 306 -12.45 -9.40 -6.74
C GLU A 306 -13.42 -8.47 -6.01
N PHE A 307 -12.90 -7.33 -5.52
CA PHE A 307 -13.68 -6.37 -4.72
C PHE A 307 -14.04 -5.14 -5.53
N GLY A 308 -15.35 -4.92 -5.73
CA GLY A 308 -15.88 -3.62 -6.10
C GLY A 308 -15.77 -2.62 -4.94
N LEU A 309 -15.89 -1.30 -5.23
CA LEU A 309 -15.81 -0.27 -4.20
C LEU A 309 -16.81 -0.51 -3.05
N SER A 310 -18.08 -0.80 -3.37
CA SER A 310 -19.12 -1.07 -2.38
C SER A 310 -18.82 -2.28 -1.50
N ASP A 311 -18.25 -3.36 -2.11
CA ASP A 311 -17.90 -4.57 -1.36
C ASP A 311 -16.77 -4.31 -0.37
N GLY A 312 -15.73 -3.61 -0.81
CA GLY A 312 -14.62 -3.19 0.05
C GLY A 312 -15.07 -2.27 1.18
N LEU A 313 -15.95 -1.29 0.90
CA LEU A 313 -16.50 -0.41 1.93
C LEU A 313 -17.31 -1.19 2.98
N ARG A 314 -18.16 -2.15 2.55
CA ARG A 314 -18.88 -3.02 3.49
C ARG A 314 -17.93 -3.85 4.35
N ALA A 315 -16.86 -4.40 3.75
CA ALA A 315 -15.87 -5.16 4.49
C ALA A 315 -15.16 -4.31 5.56
N ILE A 316 -14.81 -3.05 5.24
CA ILE A 316 -14.21 -2.14 6.22
C ILE A 316 -15.19 -1.83 7.35
N ILE A 317 -16.42 -1.41 7.00
CA ILE A 317 -17.44 -1.02 7.97
C ILE A 317 -17.74 -2.19 8.91
N GLY A 318 -17.90 -3.40 8.37
CA GLY A 318 -18.17 -4.59 9.17
C GLY A 318 -17.02 -4.99 10.09
N ARG A 319 -15.77 -4.96 9.60
CA ARG A 319 -14.59 -5.39 10.38
C ARG A 319 -14.11 -4.35 11.40
N GLN A 320 -14.28 -3.07 11.13
CA GLN A 320 -13.68 -2.00 11.96
C GLN A 320 -14.72 -1.22 12.77
N TRP A 321 -15.97 -1.13 12.33
CA TRP A 321 -17.05 -0.39 12.98
C TRP A 321 -18.32 -1.22 13.21
N GLY A 322 -18.35 -2.49 12.77
CA GLY A 322 -19.46 -3.40 13.05
C GLY A 322 -19.64 -3.57 14.55
N ARG A 323 -20.87 -3.50 15.02
CA ARG A 323 -21.20 -3.90 16.39
C ARG A 323 -21.04 -5.42 16.45
N ALA A 324 -20.17 -5.88 17.36
CA ALA A 324 -20.03 -7.28 17.72
C ALA A 324 -21.36 -7.85 18.21
#